data_7eab47bdca04dd43ad0e2ba629caa216
#
_entry.id   7eab47bdca04dd43ad0e2ba629caa216
#
_cell.length_a   1.000
_cell.length_b   1.000
_cell.length_c   1.000
_cell.angle_alpha   90.00
_cell.angle_beta   90.00
_cell.angle_gamma   90.00
#
_symmetry.space_group_name_H-M   'P 1'
#
loop_
_entity.id
_entity.type
_entity.pdbx_description
1 polymer ?
#
loop_
_entity_poly.entity_id
_entity_poly.type
_entity_poly.pdbx_seq_one_letter_code
_entity_poly.pdbx_strand_id
1 'polypeptide(L)'
;MRHVWTLLTDATEATEAAQAAGTNSLQSMTEMLNILLLVMLLGFGAYGIYTYIRLRRTYEVFPNKFMYPGNCKPEDCVDPYGFLDYIMPRVLILSVAMLVCGLAYGVYYVMKLDLLWVDIASMVVPVAILIWYAVAQRKASKRYW
;
A
#
# COMPACT_ATOMS: atom_id res chain seq x y z
N MET A 1 -36.50 43.41 -19.85
CA MET A 1 -36.62 41.97 -19.51
C MET A 1 -35.63 41.06 -20.23
N ARG A 2 -35.16 41.32 -21.44
CA ARG A 2 -34.18 40.48 -22.16
C ARG A 2 -32.82 40.38 -21.49
N HIS A 3 -32.31 41.45 -20.89
CA HIS A 3 -30.97 41.46 -20.23
C HIS A 3 -30.87 40.62 -18.97
N VAL A 4 -31.96 40.35 -18.27
CA VAL A 4 -31.95 39.50 -17.05
C VAL A 4 -31.76 38.03 -17.41
N TRP A 5 -32.36 37.60 -18.52
CA TRP A 5 -32.21 36.23 -18.97
C TRP A 5 -30.78 35.91 -19.48
N THR A 6 -30.14 36.83 -20.18
CA THR A 6 -28.75 36.68 -20.62
C THR A 6 -27.77 36.58 -19.43
N LEU A 7 -27.95 37.37 -18.38
CA LEU A 7 -27.13 37.32 -17.18
C LEU A 7 -27.33 36.03 -16.39
N LEU A 8 -28.56 35.48 -16.41
CA LEU A 8 -28.83 34.19 -15.75
C LEU A 8 -28.23 33.02 -16.53
N THR A 9 -28.25 33.03 -17.86
CA THR A 9 -27.58 32.01 -18.67
C THR A 9 -26.08 32.04 -18.56
N ASP A 10 -25.48 33.23 -18.56
CA ASP A 10 -24.03 33.39 -18.37
C ASP A 10 -23.56 32.93 -16.97
N ALA A 11 -24.39 33.15 -15.94
CA ALA A 11 -24.09 32.69 -14.59
C ALA A 11 -24.19 31.16 -14.45
N THR A 12 -25.16 30.52 -15.13
CA THR A 12 -25.28 29.05 -15.15
C THR A 12 -24.14 28.40 -15.93
N GLU A 13 -23.76 28.93 -17.08
CA GLU A 13 -22.62 28.43 -17.86
C GLU A 13 -21.30 28.57 -17.10
N ALA A 14 -21.08 29.68 -16.39
CA ALA A 14 -19.88 29.87 -15.55
C ALA A 14 -19.83 28.89 -14.38
N THR A 15 -20.98 28.56 -13.78
CA THR A 15 -21.04 27.57 -12.67
C THR A 15 -20.81 26.17 -13.18
N GLU A 16 -21.35 25.80 -14.32
CA GLU A 16 -21.11 24.49 -14.95
C GLU A 16 -19.65 24.32 -15.37
N ALA A 17 -19.03 25.35 -15.95
CA ALA A 17 -17.61 25.34 -16.30
C ALA A 17 -16.70 25.23 -15.08
N ALA A 18 -17.03 25.90 -13.98
CA ALA A 18 -16.29 25.80 -12.73
C ALA A 18 -16.43 24.42 -12.06
N GLN A 19 -17.62 23.82 -12.14
CA GLN A 19 -17.84 22.45 -11.67
C GLN A 19 -17.09 21.43 -12.53
N ALA A 20 -17.13 21.56 -13.86
CA ALA A 20 -16.40 20.68 -14.76
C ALA A 20 -14.88 20.77 -14.56
N ALA A 21 -14.34 21.95 -14.33
CA ALA A 21 -12.91 22.13 -14.01
C ALA A 21 -12.55 21.51 -12.64
N GLY A 22 -13.42 21.64 -11.64
CA GLY A 22 -13.23 21.02 -10.32
C GLY A 22 -13.28 19.49 -10.38
N THR A 23 -14.21 18.90 -11.13
CA THR A 23 -14.31 17.45 -11.29
C THR A 23 -13.10 16.88 -12.05
N ASN A 24 -12.61 17.56 -13.08
CA ASN A 24 -11.44 17.15 -13.83
C ASN A 24 -10.17 17.14 -12.97
N SER A 25 -9.98 18.12 -12.10
CA SER A 25 -8.84 18.18 -11.20
C SER A 25 -8.88 17.09 -10.12
N LEU A 26 -10.06 16.81 -9.56
CA LEU A 26 -10.26 15.75 -8.59
C LEU A 26 -10.06 14.36 -9.23
N GLN A 27 -10.54 14.16 -10.45
CA GLN A 27 -10.37 12.92 -11.19
C GLN A 27 -8.89 12.65 -11.49
N SER A 28 -8.15 13.65 -11.92
CA SER A 28 -6.69 13.57 -12.14
C SER A 28 -5.93 13.25 -10.85
N MET A 29 -6.31 13.83 -9.71
CA MET A 29 -5.73 13.50 -8.40
C MET A 29 -5.99 12.05 -8.01
N THR A 30 -7.22 11.57 -8.22
CA THR A 30 -7.59 10.18 -7.90
C THR A 30 -6.82 9.19 -8.75
N GLU A 31 -6.64 9.45 -10.03
CA GLU A 31 -5.83 8.62 -10.93
C GLU A 31 -4.37 8.57 -10.50
N MET A 32 -3.77 9.70 -10.12
CA MET A 32 -2.41 9.73 -9.58
C MET A 32 -2.26 8.91 -8.29
N LEU A 33 -3.22 9.03 -7.37
CA LEU A 33 -3.23 8.26 -6.13
C LEU A 33 -3.35 6.75 -6.39
N ASN A 34 -4.18 6.35 -7.34
CA ASN A 34 -4.35 4.95 -7.71
C ASN A 34 -3.07 4.35 -8.31
N ILE A 35 -2.39 5.09 -9.19
CA ILE A 35 -1.09 4.67 -9.75
C ILE A 35 -0.04 4.58 -8.65
N LEU A 36 0.02 5.56 -7.76
CA LEU A 36 0.94 5.56 -6.63
C LEU A 36 0.70 4.35 -5.71
N LEU A 37 -0.56 4.06 -5.38
CA LEU A 37 -0.93 2.88 -4.59
C LEU A 37 -0.47 1.59 -5.26
N LEU A 38 -0.71 1.45 -6.57
CA LEU A 38 -0.29 0.29 -7.35
C LEU A 38 1.23 0.10 -7.31
N VAL A 39 1.99 1.17 -7.56
CA VAL A 39 3.46 1.14 -7.53
C VAL A 39 3.96 0.79 -6.12
N MET A 40 3.35 1.33 -5.07
CA MET A 40 3.71 1.00 -3.69
C MET A 40 3.44 -0.47 -3.36
N LEU A 41 2.28 -1.01 -3.72
CA LEU A 41 1.94 -2.41 -3.46
C LEU A 41 2.91 -3.38 -4.15
N LEU A 42 3.19 -3.14 -5.44
CA LEU A 42 4.12 -3.96 -6.21
C LEU A 42 5.56 -3.79 -5.70
N GLY A 43 5.98 -2.57 -5.37
CA GLY A 43 7.30 -2.27 -4.83
C GLY A 43 7.53 -2.94 -3.47
N PHE A 44 6.58 -2.85 -2.55
CA PHE A 44 6.65 -3.53 -1.25
C PHE A 44 6.70 -5.05 -1.39
N GLY A 45 5.86 -5.62 -2.27
CA GLY A 45 5.85 -7.04 -2.54
C GLY A 45 7.17 -7.54 -3.11
N ALA A 46 7.71 -6.86 -4.12
CA ALA A 46 8.99 -7.20 -4.73
C ALA A 46 10.17 -7.07 -3.75
N TYR A 47 10.21 -5.97 -2.98
CA TYR A 47 11.23 -5.76 -1.95
C TYR A 47 11.16 -6.82 -0.85
N GLY A 48 9.98 -7.23 -0.44
CA GLY A 48 9.80 -8.27 0.56
C GLY A 48 10.28 -9.64 0.06
N ILE A 49 10.04 -10.00 -1.21
CA ILE A 49 10.59 -11.23 -1.81
C ILE A 49 12.11 -11.14 -1.89
N TYR A 50 12.66 -10.02 -2.31
CA TYR A 50 14.11 -9.82 -2.31
C TYR A 50 14.71 -10.01 -0.92
N THR A 51 14.09 -9.42 0.11
CA THR A 51 14.48 -9.57 1.52
C THR A 51 14.44 -11.03 1.96
N TYR A 52 13.37 -11.76 1.60
CA TYR A 52 13.25 -13.18 1.91
C TYR A 52 14.34 -14.03 1.25
N ILE A 53 14.62 -13.82 -0.06
CA ILE A 53 15.66 -14.55 -0.79
C ILE A 53 17.04 -14.29 -0.16
N ARG A 54 17.33 -13.03 0.14
CA ARG A 54 18.57 -12.63 0.78
C ARG A 54 18.71 -13.29 2.15
N LEU A 55 17.69 -13.25 2.97
CA LEU A 55 17.66 -13.85 4.29
C LEU A 55 17.89 -15.36 4.25
N ARG A 56 17.26 -16.05 3.28
CA ARG A 56 17.45 -17.48 3.08
C ARG A 56 18.85 -17.87 2.60
N ARG A 57 19.52 -16.96 1.86
CA ARG A 57 20.88 -17.21 1.37
C ARG A 57 21.95 -16.96 2.43
N THR A 58 21.79 -15.89 3.19
CA THR A 58 22.82 -15.44 4.15
C THR A 58 22.63 -16.08 5.53
N TYR A 59 21.38 -16.39 5.91
CA TYR A 59 21.00 -16.90 7.24
C TYR A 59 21.54 -16.04 8.40
N GLU A 60 21.69 -14.73 8.14
CA GLU A 60 22.20 -13.75 9.11
C GLU A 60 21.17 -12.64 9.31
N VAL A 61 21.06 -12.15 10.54
CA VAL A 61 20.24 -10.98 10.87
C VAL A 61 20.99 -9.74 10.40
N PHE A 62 20.56 -9.13 9.32
CA PHE A 62 21.15 -7.89 8.82
C PHE A 62 20.30 -6.67 9.22
N PRO A 63 20.89 -5.46 9.33
CA PRO A 63 20.18 -4.26 9.76
C PRO A 63 19.13 -3.85 8.72
N ASN A 64 17.89 -4.31 8.93
CA ASN A 64 16.77 -3.98 8.08
C ASN A 64 15.54 -3.67 8.93
N LYS A 65 15.08 -2.42 8.87
CA LYS A 65 13.89 -1.93 9.59
C LYS A 65 12.60 -2.68 9.21
N PHE A 66 12.62 -3.42 8.11
CA PHE A 66 11.49 -4.24 7.68
C PHE A 66 11.34 -5.52 8.52
N MET A 67 12.41 -5.99 9.16
CA MET A 67 12.42 -7.24 9.92
C MET A 67 12.12 -7.02 11.41
N TYR A 68 12.57 -5.92 11.99
CA TYR A 68 12.42 -5.63 13.42
C TYR A 68 12.23 -4.13 13.68
N PRO A 69 11.62 -3.76 14.82
CA PRO A 69 11.42 -2.37 15.19
C PRO A 69 12.77 -1.67 15.37
N GLY A 70 12.84 -0.38 15.03
CA GLY A 70 14.06 0.41 15.00
C GLY A 70 14.79 0.57 16.34
N ASN A 71 14.23 0.09 17.45
CA ASN A 71 14.82 0.12 18.78
C ASN A 71 15.65 -1.14 19.10
N CYS A 72 15.60 -2.17 18.24
CA CYS A 72 16.33 -3.42 18.41
C CYS A 72 17.55 -3.42 17.49
N LYS A 73 18.71 -3.81 18.03
CA LYS A 73 19.93 -3.99 17.23
C LYS A 73 20.14 -5.48 16.96
N PRO A 74 20.65 -5.86 15.78
CA PRO A 74 20.95 -7.26 15.46
C PRO A 74 21.90 -7.92 16.45
N GLU A 75 22.83 -7.12 17.00
CA GLU A 75 23.87 -7.53 17.95
C GLU A 75 23.31 -7.94 19.31
N ASP A 76 22.16 -7.36 19.71
CA ASP A 76 21.52 -7.62 21.01
C ASP A 76 20.53 -8.79 20.96
N CYS A 77 20.44 -9.51 19.82
CA CYS A 77 19.51 -10.62 19.65
C CYS A 77 19.99 -11.86 20.43
N VAL A 78 19.16 -12.34 21.35
CA VAL A 78 19.48 -13.49 22.21
C VAL A 78 19.51 -14.80 21.42
N ASP A 79 18.58 -14.96 20.47
CA ASP A 79 18.49 -16.15 19.61
C ASP A 79 18.21 -15.73 18.15
N PRO A 80 19.27 -15.44 17.37
CA PRO A 80 19.12 -15.00 15.98
C PRO A 80 18.52 -16.08 15.07
N TYR A 81 18.81 -17.36 15.30
CA TYR A 81 18.28 -18.45 14.47
C TYR A 81 16.80 -18.67 14.71
N GLY A 82 16.36 -18.71 15.96
CA GLY A 82 14.95 -18.82 16.30
C GLY A 82 14.13 -17.61 15.80
N PHE A 83 14.73 -16.41 15.82
CA PHE A 83 14.11 -15.22 15.23
C PHE A 83 13.96 -15.35 13.70
N LEU A 84 14.99 -15.81 13.00
CA LEU A 84 14.95 -16.01 11.55
C LEU A 84 13.89 -17.02 11.14
N ASP A 85 13.84 -18.16 11.81
CA ASP A 85 12.81 -19.18 11.54
C ASP A 85 11.39 -18.68 11.83
N TYR A 86 11.24 -17.77 12.78
CA TYR A 86 9.95 -17.15 13.08
C TYR A 86 9.54 -16.10 12.05
N ILE A 87 10.47 -15.24 11.61
CA ILE A 87 10.15 -14.08 10.75
C ILE A 87 10.11 -14.41 9.26
N MET A 88 10.97 -15.36 8.77
CA MET A 88 11.05 -15.72 7.35
C MET A 88 9.71 -16.07 6.71
N PRO A 89 8.91 -17.01 7.27
CA PRO A 89 7.63 -17.36 6.64
C PRO A 89 6.65 -16.19 6.63
N ARG A 90 6.72 -15.30 7.63
CA ARG A 90 5.85 -14.12 7.72
C ARG A 90 6.19 -13.04 6.70
N VAL A 91 7.48 -12.83 6.47
CA VAL A 91 7.96 -11.93 5.40
C VAL A 91 7.53 -12.44 4.04
N LEU A 92 7.63 -13.77 3.81
CA LEU A 92 7.18 -14.37 2.57
C LEU A 92 5.66 -14.20 2.37
N ILE A 93 4.86 -14.52 3.39
CA ILE A 93 3.39 -14.37 3.34
C ILE A 93 3.02 -12.92 3.05
N LEU A 94 3.62 -11.96 3.76
CA LEU A 94 3.40 -10.53 3.54
C LEU A 94 3.71 -10.15 2.10
N SER A 95 4.88 -10.56 1.58
CA SER A 95 5.35 -10.19 0.24
C SER A 95 4.45 -10.74 -0.85
N VAL A 96 4.08 -12.01 -0.75
CA VAL A 96 3.18 -12.67 -1.71
C VAL A 96 1.79 -12.04 -1.65
N ALA A 97 1.26 -11.80 -0.45
CA ALA A 97 -0.05 -11.17 -0.29
C ALA A 97 -0.07 -9.76 -0.90
N MET A 98 0.97 -8.95 -0.67
CA MET A 98 1.08 -7.61 -1.26
C MET A 98 1.19 -7.65 -2.80
N LEU A 99 1.95 -8.61 -3.36
CA LEU A 99 2.03 -8.78 -4.81
C LEU A 99 0.69 -9.20 -5.41
N VAL A 100 0.01 -10.16 -4.80
CA VAL A 100 -1.31 -10.61 -5.27
C VAL A 100 -2.33 -9.47 -5.21
N CYS A 101 -2.36 -8.70 -4.12
CA CYS A 101 -3.20 -7.52 -4.01
C CYS A 101 -2.86 -6.47 -5.08
N GLY A 102 -1.57 -6.20 -5.30
CA GLY A 102 -1.12 -5.25 -6.32
C GLY A 102 -1.48 -5.69 -7.74
N LEU A 103 -1.30 -6.97 -8.07
CA LEU A 103 -1.68 -7.52 -9.39
C LEU A 103 -3.20 -7.51 -9.58
N ALA A 104 -3.97 -7.95 -8.57
CA ALA A 104 -5.43 -7.92 -8.64
C ALA A 104 -5.97 -6.50 -8.83
N TYR A 105 -5.41 -5.54 -8.09
CA TYR A 105 -5.75 -4.14 -8.24
C TYR A 105 -5.33 -3.57 -9.61
N GLY A 106 -4.16 -3.96 -10.13
CA GLY A 106 -3.71 -3.55 -11.46
C GLY A 106 -4.63 -4.05 -12.58
N VAL A 107 -5.07 -5.31 -12.52
CA VAL A 107 -6.05 -5.88 -13.47
C VAL A 107 -7.40 -5.15 -13.37
N TYR A 108 -7.87 -4.92 -12.15
CA TYR A 108 -9.10 -4.17 -11.89
C TYR A 108 -9.04 -2.76 -12.52
N TYR A 109 -7.92 -2.05 -12.30
CA TYR A 109 -7.70 -0.71 -12.84
C TYR A 109 -7.68 -0.68 -14.39
N VAL A 110 -7.01 -1.66 -15.01
CA VAL A 110 -6.96 -1.78 -16.49
C VAL A 110 -8.32 -2.12 -17.09
N MET A 111 -9.10 -2.96 -16.41
CA MET A 111 -10.43 -3.36 -16.86
C MET A 111 -11.50 -2.28 -16.66
N LYS A 112 -11.17 -1.18 -15.98
CA LYS A 112 -12.09 -0.07 -15.65
C LYS A 112 -13.43 -0.53 -15.05
N LEU A 113 -13.34 -1.50 -14.13
CA LEU A 113 -14.50 -2.01 -13.43
C LEU A 113 -14.83 -1.06 -12.27
N ASP A 114 -15.90 -0.28 -12.41
CA ASP A 114 -16.36 0.65 -11.36
C ASP A 114 -17.14 -0.10 -10.27
N LEU A 115 -16.45 -0.88 -9.47
CA LEU A 115 -17.01 -1.63 -8.34
C LEU A 115 -16.51 -1.01 -7.01
N LEU A 116 -17.35 -0.22 -6.38
CA LEU A 116 -17.04 0.48 -5.12
C LEU A 116 -16.50 -0.44 -4.01
N TRP A 117 -16.96 -1.69 -3.96
CA TRP A 117 -16.47 -2.69 -3.01
C TRP A 117 -15.02 -3.08 -3.24
N VAL A 118 -14.56 -3.10 -4.49
CA VAL A 118 -13.17 -3.42 -4.84
C VAL A 118 -12.24 -2.28 -4.43
N ASP A 119 -12.68 -1.03 -4.60
CA ASP A 119 -11.91 0.14 -4.17
C ASP A 119 -11.72 0.14 -2.65
N ILE A 120 -12.77 -0.12 -1.89
CA ILE A 120 -12.68 -0.23 -0.43
C ILE A 120 -11.79 -1.42 -0.04
N ALA A 121 -11.97 -2.58 -0.64
CA ALA A 121 -11.19 -3.77 -0.35
C ALA A 121 -9.70 -3.58 -0.66
N SER A 122 -9.37 -2.90 -1.77
CA SER A 122 -7.99 -2.62 -2.17
C SER A 122 -7.23 -1.75 -1.18
N MET A 123 -7.92 -0.93 -0.40
CA MET A 123 -7.32 -0.13 0.67
C MET A 123 -7.28 -0.89 2.01
N VAL A 124 -8.37 -1.56 2.37
CA VAL A 124 -8.51 -2.21 3.68
C VAL A 124 -7.64 -3.45 3.81
N VAL A 125 -7.57 -4.29 2.78
CA VAL A 125 -6.83 -5.56 2.82
C VAL A 125 -5.32 -5.36 3.03
N PRO A 126 -4.62 -4.51 2.26
CA PRO A 126 -3.20 -4.26 2.50
C PRO A 126 -2.90 -3.69 3.89
N VAL A 127 -3.76 -2.78 4.37
CA VAL A 127 -3.60 -2.20 5.72
C VAL A 127 -3.77 -3.26 6.79
N ALA A 128 -4.76 -4.14 6.68
CA ALA A 128 -4.96 -5.24 7.62
C ALA A 128 -3.76 -6.20 7.66
N ILE A 129 -3.19 -6.53 6.49
CA ILE A 129 -2.00 -7.38 6.37
C ILE A 129 -0.78 -6.69 7.03
N LEU A 130 -0.59 -5.39 6.83
CA LEU A 130 0.48 -4.62 7.47
C LEU A 130 0.33 -4.58 8.99
N ILE A 131 -0.87 -4.37 9.50
CA ILE A 131 -1.15 -4.40 10.95
C ILE A 131 -0.84 -5.78 11.52
N TRP A 132 -1.29 -6.85 10.87
CA TRP A 132 -0.99 -8.21 11.27
C TRP A 132 0.53 -8.46 11.34
N TYR A 133 1.27 -8.02 10.33
CA TYR A 133 2.72 -8.14 10.29
C TYR A 133 3.41 -7.32 11.39
N ALA A 134 2.96 -6.09 11.64
CA ALA A 134 3.49 -5.24 12.71
C ALA A 134 3.27 -5.87 14.10
N VAL A 135 2.12 -6.51 14.33
CA VAL A 135 1.86 -7.27 15.56
C VAL A 135 2.80 -8.47 15.68
N ALA A 136 3.05 -9.17 14.58
CA ALA A 136 4.00 -10.29 14.55
C ALA A 136 5.43 -9.84 14.87
N GLN A 137 5.87 -8.69 14.31
CA GLN A 137 7.17 -8.09 14.65
C GLN A 137 7.29 -7.72 16.13
N ARG A 138 6.24 -7.10 16.72
CA ARG A 138 6.23 -6.75 18.14
C ARG A 138 6.31 -8.00 19.04
N LYS A 139 5.66 -9.08 18.67
CA LYS A 139 5.74 -10.36 19.39
C LYS A 139 7.15 -10.96 19.28
N ALA A 140 7.75 -10.90 18.10
CA ALA A 140 9.13 -11.36 17.89
C ALA A 140 10.14 -10.55 18.72
N SER A 141 10.00 -9.22 18.69
CA SER A 141 10.87 -8.34 19.48
C SER A 141 10.83 -8.65 20.98
N LYS A 142 9.68 -8.94 21.56
CA LYS A 142 9.55 -9.29 22.98
C LYS A 142 10.06 -10.69 23.34
N ARG A 143 10.23 -11.55 22.35
CA ARG A 143 10.64 -12.94 22.58
C ARG A 143 12.13 -13.16 22.35
N TYR A 144 12.74 -12.40 21.45
CA TYR A 144 14.11 -12.62 21.00
C TYR A 144 15.08 -11.48 21.39
N TRP A 145 14.56 -10.35 21.91
CA TRP A 145 15.27 -9.25 22.56
C TRP A 145 14.75 -9.05 23.98
#